data_3c2ce8b95a15fcecf2049a8d8473ce18
#
_entry.id   3c2ce8b95a15fcecf2049a8d8473ce18
#
_cell.length_a   1.000
_cell.length_b   1.000
_cell.length_c   1.000
_cell.angle_alpha   90.00
_cell.angle_beta   90.00
_cell.angle_gamma   90.00
#
_symmetry.space_group_name_H-M   'P 1'
#
loop_
_entity.id
_entity.type
_entity.pdbx_description
1 polymer ?
#
loop_
_entity_poly.entity_id
_entity_poly.type
_entity_poly.pdbx_seq_one_letter_code
_entity_poly.pdbx_strand_id
1 'polypeptide(L)'
;PKKINSLICISSTPCFVQKKGWSYGVDMNFFKKFNRDFISNWRKTLKKFFILQLIKSKKNKMIINKLENDFIGKSPPSKEALKKTLSILEETDIRNDIKKINLPTLVIAGRKDMVTDYRSTIWLKKNIKNSESYIFDNAGHMPFVSHKKEFVGLIKKFIEKYKND
;
A
#
# COMPACT_ATOMS: atom_id res chain seq x y z
N PRO A 1 -4.96 1.64 -21.87
CA PRO A 1 -3.88 1.33 -22.81
C PRO A 1 -4.03 -0.11 -23.27
N LYS A 2 -3.93 -0.34 -24.59
CA LYS A 2 -4.04 -1.68 -25.24
C LYS A 2 -2.92 -2.69 -24.80
N LYS A 3 -2.12 -2.36 -23.81
CA LYS A 3 -0.98 -3.17 -23.35
C LYS A 3 -1.13 -3.74 -21.94
N ILE A 4 -2.27 -3.54 -21.28
CA ILE A 4 -2.50 -4.03 -19.92
C ILE A 4 -3.76 -4.90 -19.95
N ASN A 5 -3.62 -6.18 -19.59
CA ASN A 5 -4.73 -7.14 -19.59
C ASN A 5 -5.45 -7.18 -18.24
N SER A 6 -4.76 -6.92 -17.16
CA SER A 6 -5.34 -6.93 -15.80
C SER A 6 -4.56 -6.03 -14.84
N LEU A 7 -5.17 -5.69 -13.70
CA LEU A 7 -4.60 -4.84 -12.66
C LEU A 7 -4.62 -5.57 -11.32
N ILE A 8 -3.53 -5.50 -10.57
CA ILE A 8 -3.47 -6.01 -9.19
C ILE A 8 -3.06 -4.86 -8.28
N CYS A 9 -3.96 -4.49 -7.37
CA CYS A 9 -3.73 -3.46 -6.36
C CYS A 9 -3.48 -4.12 -5.00
N ILE A 10 -2.31 -3.88 -4.40
CA ILE A 10 -1.92 -4.50 -3.13
C ILE A 10 -1.74 -3.39 -2.09
N SER A 11 -2.48 -3.47 -0.98
CA SER A 11 -2.43 -2.48 0.11
C SER A 11 -2.49 -1.04 -0.42
N SER A 12 -3.42 -0.81 -1.35
CA SER A 12 -3.53 0.45 -2.10
C SER A 12 -4.74 1.25 -1.67
N THR A 13 -4.67 2.57 -1.87
CA THR A 13 -5.76 3.51 -1.60
C THR A 13 -5.84 4.55 -2.72
N PRO A 14 -7.04 4.99 -3.13
CA PRO A 14 -7.20 6.03 -4.14
C PRO A 14 -6.93 7.45 -3.60
N CYS A 15 -6.86 7.59 -2.28
CA CYS A 15 -6.57 8.83 -1.59
C CYS A 15 -5.88 8.49 -0.27
N PHE A 16 -4.62 8.93 -0.10
CA PHE A 16 -3.80 8.48 1.02
C PHE A 16 -4.17 9.18 2.33
N VAL A 17 -4.47 10.47 2.30
CA VAL A 17 -4.88 11.24 3.48
C VAL A 17 -6.39 11.42 3.53
N GLN A 18 -6.92 11.67 4.72
CA GLN A 18 -8.33 12.00 4.88
C GLN A 18 -8.68 13.29 4.15
N LYS A 19 -9.77 13.24 3.39
CA LYS A 19 -10.36 14.38 2.67
C LYS A 19 -11.88 14.34 2.79
N LYS A 20 -12.55 15.40 2.34
CA LYS A 20 -14.02 15.44 2.33
C LYS A 20 -14.60 14.20 1.64
N GLY A 21 -15.49 13.49 2.35
CA GLY A 21 -16.10 12.24 1.87
C GLY A 21 -15.13 11.03 1.83
N TRP A 22 -13.97 11.12 2.49
CA TRP A 22 -12.99 10.04 2.57
C TRP A 22 -12.38 9.93 3.98
N SER A 23 -12.92 9.05 4.79
CA SER A 23 -12.46 8.78 6.17
C SER A 23 -11.45 7.63 6.28
N TYR A 24 -11.18 6.90 5.20
CA TYR A 24 -10.26 5.75 5.20
C TYR A 24 -8.79 6.14 4.99
N GLY A 25 -8.52 7.41 4.74
CA GLY A 25 -7.16 7.93 4.65
C GLY A 25 -6.51 8.13 6.02
N VAL A 26 -5.22 8.37 6.00
CA VAL A 26 -4.43 8.76 7.18
C VAL A 26 -4.87 10.14 7.67
N ASP A 27 -4.99 10.34 8.97
CA ASP A 27 -5.28 11.65 9.55
C ASP A 27 -4.25 12.70 9.10
N MET A 28 -4.71 13.88 8.71
CA MET A 28 -3.86 14.93 8.13
C MET A 28 -2.82 15.46 9.14
N ASN A 29 -3.16 15.58 10.41
CA ASN A 29 -2.21 16.07 11.43
C ASN A 29 -1.15 15.03 11.70
N PHE A 30 -1.54 13.74 11.74
CA PHE A 30 -0.59 12.65 11.84
C PHE A 30 0.35 12.61 10.62
N PHE A 31 -0.17 12.77 9.41
CA PHE A 31 0.63 12.81 8.19
C PHE A 31 1.61 13.98 8.17
N LYS A 32 1.19 15.19 8.54
CA LYS A 32 2.06 16.37 8.65
C LYS A 32 3.18 16.17 9.68
N LYS A 33 2.87 15.52 10.81
CA LYS A 33 3.90 15.16 11.80
C LYS A 33 4.89 14.17 11.22
N PHE A 34 4.40 13.11 10.56
CA PHE A 34 5.26 12.14 9.88
C PHE A 34 6.19 12.81 8.87
N ASN A 35 5.69 13.73 8.05
CA ASN A 35 6.48 14.47 7.06
C ASN A 35 7.63 15.27 7.71
N ARG A 36 7.34 16.00 8.77
CA ARG A 36 8.38 16.73 9.52
C ARG A 36 9.45 15.78 10.06
N ASP A 37 9.03 14.70 10.70
CA ASP A 37 9.93 13.71 11.27
C ASP A 37 10.77 13.02 10.16
N PHE A 38 10.16 12.73 9.01
CA PHE A 38 10.82 12.08 7.89
C PHE A 38 11.89 12.97 7.24
N ILE A 39 11.61 14.26 7.07
CA ILE A 39 12.56 15.23 6.52
C ILE A 39 13.71 15.50 7.51
N SER A 40 13.42 15.53 8.82
CA SER A 40 14.43 15.83 9.84
C SER A 40 15.32 14.63 10.15
N ASN A 41 14.75 13.43 10.22
CA ASN A 41 15.47 12.19 10.52
C ASN A 41 14.87 10.99 9.77
N TRP A 42 15.13 10.94 8.47
CA TRP A 42 14.55 9.95 7.59
C TRP A 42 14.87 8.50 8.00
N ARG A 43 16.10 8.23 8.46
CA ARG A 43 16.50 6.86 8.88
C ARG A 43 15.64 6.35 10.04
N LYS A 44 15.53 7.15 11.10
CA LYS A 44 14.75 6.79 12.30
C LYS A 44 13.27 6.66 11.96
N THR A 45 12.74 7.54 11.12
CA THR A 45 11.34 7.55 10.73
C THR A 45 11.03 6.37 9.82
N LEU A 46 11.91 6.05 8.85
CA LEU A 46 11.77 4.90 7.97
C LEU A 46 11.81 3.57 8.75
N LYS A 47 12.69 3.46 9.74
CA LYS A 47 12.73 2.30 10.63
C LYS A 47 11.41 2.10 11.36
N LYS A 48 10.86 3.15 11.97
CA LYS A 48 9.53 3.10 12.61
C LYS A 48 8.43 2.71 11.61
N PHE A 49 8.50 3.23 10.41
CA PHE A 49 7.55 2.93 9.34
C PHE A 49 7.61 1.45 8.93
N PHE A 50 8.78 0.84 8.79
CA PHE A 50 8.90 -0.60 8.53
C PHE A 50 8.31 -1.46 9.65
N ILE A 51 8.46 -1.04 10.91
CA ILE A 51 7.85 -1.74 12.05
C ILE A 51 6.32 -1.70 11.97
N LEU A 52 5.73 -0.58 11.56
CA LEU A 52 4.27 -0.45 11.39
C LEU A 52 3.72 -1.32 10.26
N GLN A 53 4.50 -1.55 9.20
CA GLN A 53 4.07 -2.36 8.06
C GLN A 53 4.00 -3.86 8.37
N LEU A 54 4.76 -4.31 9.35
CA LEU A 54 4.90 -5.72 9.70
C LEU A 54 4.29 -5.97 11.07
N ILE A 55 3.26 -6.80 11.12
CA ILE A 55 2.68 -7.23 12.40
C ILE A 55 3.73 -7.96 13.22
N LYS A 56 3.75 -7.72 14.53
CA LYS A 56 4.70 -8.30 15.49
C LYS A 56 4.76 -9.84 15.40
N SER A 57 5.75 -10.37 14.70
CA SER A 57 6.14 -11.78 14.75
C SER A 57 7.66 -11.90 14.82
N LYS A 58 8.18 -13.04 15.38
CA LYS A 58 9.64 -13.27 15.42
C LYS A 58 10.28 -13.29 14.03
N LYS A 59 9.58 -13.81 13.01
CA LYS A 59 10.01 -13.75 11.61
C LYS A 59 10.17 -12.33 11.07
N ASN A 60 9.39 -11.38 11.54
CA ASN A 60 9.40 -10.02 11.05
C ASN A 60 10.65 -9.25 11.48
N LYS A 61 11.28 -9.60 12.58
CA LYS A 61 12.54 -8.98 13.02
C LYS A 61 13.68 -9.18 12.00
N MET A 62 13.78 -10.37 11.41
CA MET A 62 14.76 -10.64 10.35
C MET A 62 14.47 -9.84 9.08
N ILE A 63 13.20 -9.71 8.71
CA ILE A 63 12.78 -8.93 7.54
C ILE A 63 13.04 -7.44 7.75
N ILE A 64 12.72 -6.92 8.93
CA ILE A 64 13.01 -5.52 9.29
C ILE A 64 14.52 -5.25 9.20
N ASN A 65 15.36 -6.11 9.76
CA ASN A 65 16.82 -5.97 9.69
C ASN A 65 17.31 -5.99 8.23
N LYS A 66 16.75 -6.85 7.38
CA LYS A 66 17.08 -6.87 5.96
C LYS A 66 16.66 -5.57 5.26
N LEU A 67 15.45 -5.10 5.48
CA LEU A 67 14.97 -3.82 4.93
C LEU A 67 15.81 -2.64 5.42
N GLU A 68 16.21 -2.65 6.71
CA GLU A 68 17.12 -1.65 7.25
C GLU A 68 18.46 -1.64 6.51
N ASN A 69 19.07 -2.81 6.31
CA ASN A 69 20.35 -2.92 5.60
C ASN A 69 20.22 -2.52 4.13
N ASP A 70 19.15 -2.95 3.46
CA ASP A 70 18.95 -2.71 2.03
C ASP A 70 18.60 -1.25 1.72
N PHE A 71 17.91 -0.54 2.60
CA PHE A 71 17.41 0.81 2.37
C PHE A 71 18.07 1.88 3.23
N ILE A 72 18.35 1.61 4.51
CA ILE A 72 18.88 2.61 5.46
C ILE A 72 20.41 2.76 5.34
N GLY A 73 21.10 1.69 4.94
CA GLY A 73 22.55 1.69 4.72
C GLY A 73 23.01 2.45 3.47
N LYS A 74 22.07 2.81 2.58
CA LYS A 74 22.37 3.55 1.34
C LYS A 74 22.45 5.06 1.54
N SER A 75 22.93 5.77 0.52
CA SER A 75 22.94 7.23 0.51
C SER A 75 21.56 7.80 0.76
N PRO A 76 21.44 8.85 1.56
CA PRO A 76 20.13 9.46 1.84
C PRO A 76 19.52 10.01 0.56
N PRO A 77 18.19 9.89 0.37
CA PRO A 77 17.51 10.61 -0.68
C PRO A 77 17.62 12.12 -0.45
N SER A 78 17.62 12.91 -1.52
CA SER A 78 17.64 14.37 -1.35
C SER A 78 16.39 14.85 -0.61
N LYS A 79 16.52 15.92 0.16
CA LYS A 79 15.36 16.52 0.86
C LYS A 79 14.26 16.93 -0.11
N GLU A 80 14.64 17.34 -1.31
CA GLU A 80 13.69 17.71 -2.37
C GLU A 80 12.91 16.49 -2.86
N ALA A 81 13.60 15.37 -3.14
CA ALA A 81 12.93 14.12 -3.52
C ALA A 81 11.96 13.64 -2.44
N LEU A 82 12.36 13.70 -1.16
CA LEU A 82 11.48 13.36 -0.04
C LEU A 82 10.24 14.25 0.00
N LYS A 83 10.41 15.57 -0.11
CA LYS A 83 9.27 16.52 -0.13
C LYS A 83 8.32 16.24 -1.28
N LYS A 84 8.84 16.07 -2.50
CA LYS A 84 8.01 15.76 -3.69
C LYS A 84 7.25 14.44 -3.54
N THR A 85 7.89 13.40 -3.03
CA THR A 85 7.21 12.11 -2.81
C THR A 85 6.09 12.24 -1.77
N LEU A 86 6.33 12.97 -0.69
CA LEU A 86 5.32 13.19 0.35
C LEU A 86 4.17 14.06 -0.13
N SER A 87 4.42 15.09 -0.97
CA SER A 87 3.34 15.91 -1.54
C SER A 87 2.46 15.10 -2.49
N ILE A 88 3.01 14.15 -3.24
CA ILE A 88 2.20 13.23 -4.06
C ILE A 88 1.22 12.45 -3.18
N LEU A 89 1.65 11.93 -2.04
CA LEU A 89 0.76 11.21 -1.11
C LEU A 89 -0.31 12.13 -0.50
N GLU A 90 0.03 13.39 -0.21
CA GLU A 90 -0.89 14.36 0.38
C GLU A 90 -1.94 14.86 -0.62
N GLU A 91 -1.51 15.16 -1.83
CA GLU A 91 -2.32 15.85 -2.84
C GLU A 91 -3.17 14.90 -3.68
N THR A 92 -2.65 13.69 -3.94
CA THR A 92 -3.30 12.74 -4.84
C THR A 92 -4.67 12.29 -4.31
N ASP A 93 -5.67 12.46 -5.17
CA ASP A 93 -7.02 11.95 -4.97
C ASP A 93 -7.58 11.51 -6.33
N ILE A 94 -7.54 10.21 -6.56
CA ILE A 94 -7.99 9.60 -7.83
C ILE A 94 -9.33 8.87 -7.69
N ARG A 95 -10.12 9.16 -6.65
CA ARG A 95 -11.41 8.50 -6.40
C ARG A 95 -12.37 8.58 -7.59
N ASN A 96 -12.38 9.69 -8.31
CA ASN A 96 -13.22 9.86 -9.50
C ASN A 96 -12.70 9.06 -10.70
N ASP A 97 -11.37 8.85 -10.80
CA ASP A 97 -10.75 8.14 -11.90
C ASP A 97 -10.83 6.62 -11.74
N ILE A 98 -10.94 6.12 -10.52
CA ILE A 98 -11.08 4.68 -10.22
C ILE A 98 -12.26 4.07 -10.98
N LYS A 99 -13.37 4.80 -11.13
CA LYS A 99 -14.58 4.35 -11.85
C LYS A 99 -14.37 4.14 -13.35
N LYS A 100 -13.30 4.70 -13.91
CA LYS A 100 -12.93 4.56 -15.33
C LYS A 100 -12.15 3.27 -15.61
N ILE A 101 -11.76 2.52 -14.57
CA ILE A 101 -11.03 1.27 -14.71
C ILE A 101 -12.01 0.19 -15.17
N ASN A 102 -11.79 -0.33 -16.37
CA ASN A 102 -12.59 -1.41 -16.97
C ASN A 102 -11.83 -2.74 -17.07
N LEU A 103 -10.58 -2.78 -16.60
CA LEU A 103 -9.74 -3.97 -16.60
C LEU A 103 -10.15 -4.93 -15.48
N PRO A 104 -10.02 -6.25 -15.69
CA PRO A 104 -10.06 -7.22 -14.60
C PRO A 104 -9.10 -6.78 -13.50
N THR A 105 -9.61 -6.60 -12.28
CA THR A 105 -8.83 -6.02 -11.19
C THR A 105 -8.93 -6.86 -9.93
N LEU A 106 -7.78 -7.24 -9.36
CA LEU A 106 -7.70 -7.87 -8.04
C LEU A 106 -7.21 -6.85 -7.02
N VAL A 107 -7.97 -6.63 -5.95
CA VAL A 107 -7.61 -5.71 -4.87
C VAL A 107 -7.33 -6.49 -3.59
N ILE A 108 -6.12 -6.36 -3.06
CA ILE A 108 -5.64 -7.14 -1.92
C ILE A 108 -5.27 -6.21 -0.75
N ALA A 109 -5.67 -6.57 0.46
CA ALA A 109 -5.24 -5.89 1.69
C ALA A 109 -5.00 -6.85 2.85
N GLY A 110 -4.27 -6.37 3.86
CA GLY A 110 -4.26 -6.97 5.19
C GLY A 110 -5.25 -6.27 6.11
N ARG A 111 -6.04 -7.01 6.87
CA ARG A 111 -7.01 -6.42 7.82
C ARG A 111 -6.34 -5.61 8.94
N LYS A 112 -5.11 -5.98 9.29
CA LYS A 112 -4.32 -5.32 10.34
C LYS A 112 -3.31 -4.31 9.76
N ASP A 113 -3.58 -3.81 8.55
CA ASP A 113 -2.75 -2.78 7.92
C ASP A 113 -2.88 -1.46 8.68
N MET A 114 -1.74 -0.95 9.15
CA MET A 114 -1.63 0.32 9.91
C MET A 114 -1.21 1.49 9.01
N VAL A 115 -1.06 1.25 7.70
CA VAL A 115 -0.64 2.26 6.72
C VAL A 115 -1.80 2.63 5.81
N THR A 116 -2.47 1.62 5.24
CA THR A 116 -3.66 1.81 4.41
C THR A 116 -4.82 1.01 4.98
N ASP A 117 -5.89 1.69 5.32
CA ASP A 117 -7.09 1.03 5.86
C ASP A 117 -7.66 0.02 4.85
N TYR A 118 -7.84 -1.24 5.27
CA TYR A 118 -8.40 -2.29 4.42
C TYR A 118 -9.79 -1.94 3.85
N ARG A 119 -10.52 -1.01 4.48
CA ARG A 119 -11.80 -0.51 3.98
C ARG A 119 -11.65 0.25 2.65
N SER A 120 -10.45 0.77 2.35
CA SER A 120 -10.12 1.28 1.02
C SER A 120 -10.20 0.19 -0.05
N THR A 121 -9.79 -1.05 0.26
CA THR A 121 -9.93 -2.21 -0.63
C THR A 121 -11.40 -2.56 -0.88
N ILE A 122 -12.25 -2.50 0.14
CA ILE A 122 -13.69 -2.72 0.00
C ILE A 122 -14.29 -1.64 -0.90
N TRP A 123 -13.89 -0.39 -0.70
CA TRP A 123 -14.34 0.74 -1.51
C TRP A 123 -13.87 0.61 -2.97
N LEU A 124 -12.60 0.26 -3.21
CA LEU A 124 -12.06 0.02 -4.56
C LEU A 124 -12.85 -1.09 -5.27
N LYS A 125 -13.07 -2.22 -4.62
CA LYS A 125 -13.87 -3.33 -5.16
C LYS A 125 -15.28 -2.88 -5.55
N LYS A 126 -15.91 -2.01 -4.76
CA LYS A 126 -17.26 -1.49 -5.05
C LYS A 126 -17.28 -0.52 -6.24
N ASN A 127 -16.18 0.19 -6.49
CA ASN A 127 -16.12 1.27 -7.50
C ASN A 127 -15.41 0.86 -8.80
N ILE A 128 -14.71 -0.27 -8.84
CA ILE A 128 -14.15 -0.85 -10.07
C ILE A 128 -15.10 -1.94 -10.57
N LYS A 129 -15.66 -1.76 -11.76
CA LYS A 129 -16.73 -2.61 -12.30
C LYS A 129 -16.36 -4.09 -12.36
N ASN A 130 -15.18 -4.39 -12.90
CA ASN A 130 -14.70 -5.77 -13.07
C ASN A 130 -13.61 -6.06 -12.04
N SER A 131 -14.00 -6.19 -10.77
CA SER A 131 -13.02 -6.40 -9.69
C SER A 131 -13.43 -7.47 -8.71
N GLU A 132 -12.42 -8.12 -8.15
CA GLU A 132 -12.51 -9.01 -7.00
C GLU A 132 -11.54 -8.53 -5.90
N SER A 133 -11.83 -8.88 -4.66
CA SER A 133 -10.98 -8.47 -3.53
C SER A 133 -10.66 -9.63 -2.61
N TYR A 134 -9.50 -9.56 -1.98
CA TYR A 134 -9.08 -10.51 -0.96
C TYR A 134 -8.46 -9.78 0.24
N ILE A 135 -8.95 -10.09 1.44
CA ILE A 135 -8.46 -9.48 2.68
C ILE A 135 -7.87 -10.57 3.56
N PHE A 136 -6.57 -10.49 3.80
CA PHE A 136 -5.85 -11.37 4.73
C PHE A 136 -6.13 -10.92 6.17
N ASP A 137 -6.89 -11.67 6.94
CA ASP A 137 -7.33 -11.30 8.30
C ASP A 137 -6.17 -11.06 9.27
N ASN A 138 -5.08 -11.79 9.11
CA ASN A 138 -3.91 -11.70 9.98
C ASN A 138 -2.69 -11.01 9.34
N ALA A 139 -2.85 -10.34 8.20
CA ALA A 139 -1.78 -9.58 7.56
C ALA A 139 -1.83 -8.09 7.89
N GLY A 140 -0.64 -7.45 7.91
CA GLY A 140 -0.46 -6.01 7.86
C GLY A 140 -0.34 -5.50 6.43
N HIS A 141 0.43 -4.42 6.23
CA HIS A 141 0.63 -3.77 4.93
C HIS A 141 1.33 -4.64 3.88
N MET A 142 2.05 -5.68 4.30
CA MET A 142 2.86 -6.54 3.43
C MET A 142 2.37 -8.00 3.47
N PRO A 143 1.16 -8.32 2.96
CA PRO A 143 0.63 -9.68 2.93
C PRO A 143 1.53 -10.64 2.13
N PHE A 144 2.18 -10.14 1.08
CA PHE A 144 3.15 -10.90 0.26
C PHE A 144 4.39 -11.35 1.05
N VAL A 145 4.68 -10.72 2.18
CA VAL A 145 5.76 -11.12 3.09
C VAL A 145 5.25 -12.09 4.16
N SER A 146 4.16 -11.74 4.84
CA SER A 146 3.66 -12.48 5.99
C SER A 146 2.89 -13.76 5.61
N HIS A 147 2.23 -13.77 4.44
CA HIS A 147 1.37 -14.85 3.93
C HIS A 147 1.81 -15.31 2.53
N LYS A 148 3.13 -15.39 2.30
CA LYS A 148 3.75 -15.57 0.98
C LYS A 148 3.12 -16.71 0.15
N LYS A 149 2.92 -17.90 0.74
CA LYS A 149 2.40 -19.07 0.01
C LYS A 149 0.99 -18.83 -0.51
N GLU A 150 0.11 -18.36 0.36
CA GLU A 150 -1.30 -18.06 0.05
C GLU A 150 -1.40 -16.88 -0.93
N PHE A 151 -0.61 -15.82 -0.72
CA PHE A 151 -0.53 -14.67 -1.60
C PHE A 151 -0.13 -15.06 -3.02
N VAL A 152 0.94 -15.86 -3.17
CA VAL A 152 1.39 -16.33 -4.50
C VAL A 152 0.31 -17.20 -5.17
N GLY A 153 -0.36 -18.07 -4.42
CA GLY A 153 -1.47 -18.87 -4.93
C GLY A 153 -2.62 -18.03 -5.46
N LEU A 154 -3.01 -16.98 -4.71
CA LEU A 154 -4.05 -16.03 -5.11
C LEU A 154 -3.68 -15.29 -6.41
N ILE A 155 -2.45 -14.78 -6.50
CA ILE A 155 -1.96 -14.07 -7.70
C ILE A 155 -1.96 -14.99 -8.92
N LYS A 156 -1.44 -16.22 -8.79
CA LYS A 156 -1.41 -17.19 -9.90
C LYS A 156 -2.83 -17.49 -10.39
N LYS A 157 -3.75 -17.78 -9.48
CA LYS A 157 -5.16 -18.05 -9.83
C LYS A 157 -5.80 -16.88 -10.58
N PHE A 158 -5.54 -15.65 -10.15
CA PHE A 158 -6.05 -14.46 -10.82
C PHE A 158 -5.45 -14.29 -12.22
N ILE A 159 -4.13 -14.42 -12.37
CA ILE A 159 -3.45 -14.30 -13.67
C ILE A 159 -3.94 -15.38 -14.63
N GLU A 160 -4.07 -16.62 -14.19
CA GLU A 160 -4.54 -17.73 -15.02
C GLU A 160 -5.96 -17.51 -15.53
N LYS A 161 -6.84 -16.92 -14.70
CA LYS A 161 -8.23 -16.61 -15.06
C LYS A 161 -8.33 -15.61 -16.21
N TYR A 162 -7.39 -14.67 -16.32
CA TYR A 162 -7.42 -13.56 -17.30
C TYR A 162 -6.25 -13.58 -18.29
N LYS A 163 -5.57 -14.73 -18.43
CA LYS A 163 -4.41 -14.86 -19.31
C LYS A 163 -4.76 -14.84 -20.80
N ASN A 164 -5.99 -15.21 -21.16
CA ASN A 164 -6.45 -15.43 -22.54
C ASN A 164 -7.48 -14.37 -23.00
N ASP A 165 -7.71 -13.34 -22.21
CA ASP A 165 -8.53 -12.18 -22.60
C ASP A 165 -7.57 -11.05 -23.11
#